data_d4862d3952609dddd890a800432732b1
#
_entry.id   d4862d3952609dddd890a800432732b1
#
_cell.length_a   1.000
_cell.length_b   1.000
_cell.length_c   1.000
_cell.angle_alpha   90.00
_cell.angle_beta   90.00
_cell.angle_gamma   90.00
#
_symmetry.space_group_name_H-M   'P 1'
#
loop_
_entity.id
_entity.type
_entity.pdbx_description
1 polymer ?
#
loop_
_entity_poly.entity_id
_entity_poly.type
_entity_poly.pdbx_seq_one_letter_code
_entity_poly.pdbx_strand_id
1 'polypeptide(L)'
;MSFLNTYNLLLRATQRVIVLTLFATALVMAGCINDEKHTPEDTTLVNVGDTAPDFTVKLLNGKSTTLSSLHGQVVMLIFFSTECPDCQNQFAEIQRIVAEKEPSFKVLAISRGESIETTEEFSQKYGITFDVGTDPDRSIYDRYATLYVPRNFLIGPTGRVEALTIEYDYDQLHAIWEKAEQMSK
;
A
#
# COMPACT_ATOMS: atom_id res chain seq x y z
N MET A 1 29.36 -24.78 67.86
CA MET A 1 28.26 -25.20 66.96
C MET A 1 27.33 -24.05 66.48
N SER A 2 27.56 -22.80 66.87
CA SER A 2 26.65 -21.69 66.56
C SER A 2 26.96 -20.98 65.20
N PHE A 3 28.18 -20.97 64.75
CA PHE A 3 28.60 -20.20 63.53
C PHE A 3 28.16 -20.80 62.22
N LEU A 4 28.07 -22.11 62.14
CA LEU A 4 27.59 -22.82 60.90
C LEU A 4 26.09 -22.61 60.62
N ASN A 5 25.31 -22.40 61.68
CA ASN A 5 23.87 -22.21 61.52
C ASN A 5 23.51 -20.81 61.02
N THR A 6 24.29 -19.79 61.47
CA THR A 6 24.14 -18.39 61.01
C THR A 6 24.59 -18.21 59.55
N TYR A 7 25.64 -18.92 59.14
CA TYR A 7 26.17 -18.88 57.78
C TYR A 7 25.17 -19.50 56.78
N ASN A 8 24.56 -20.65 57.14
CA ASN A 8 23.52 -21.28 56.33
C ASN A 8 22.22 -20.45 56.23
N LEU A 9 21.88 -19.69 57.27
CA LEU A 9 20.73 -18.79 57.26
C LEU A 9 20.95 -17.60 56.34
N LEU A 10 22.15 -17.02 56.34
CA LEU A 10 22.53 -15.91 55.42
C LEU A 10 22.59 -16.38 53.96
N LEU A 11 23.17 -17.54 53.69
CA LEU A 11 23.19 -18.12 52.33
C LEU A 11 21.78 -18.36 51.76
N ARG A 12 20.84 -18.86 52.58
CA ARG A 12 19.44 -19.05 52.15
C ARG A 12 18.70 -17.73 51.95
N ALA A 13 19.03 -16.69 52.72
CA ALA A 13 18.46 -15.37 52.56
C ALA A 13 18.93 -14.72 51.27
N THR A 14 20.25 -14.74 50.98
CA THR A 14 20.82 -14.20 49.73
C THR A 14 20.36 -14.94 48.50
N GLN A 15 20.22 -16.27 48.57
CA GLN A 15 19.70 -17.08 47.47
C GLN A 15 18.23 -16.75 47.14
N ARG A 16 17.39 -16.50 48.17
CA ARG A 16 15.99 -16.05 47.95
C ARG A 16 15.89 -14.66 47.34
N VAL A 17 16.77 -13.74 47.73
CA VAL A 17 16.78 -12.39 47.15
C VAL A 17 17.22 -12.43 45.65
N ILE A 18 18.23 -13.24 45.33
CA ILE A 18 18.70 -13.41 43.93
C ILE A 18 17.61 -14.04 43.06
N VAL A 19 16.89 -15.06 43.55
CA VAL A 19 15.78 -15.68 42.81
C VAL A 19 14.63 -14.71 42.62
N LEU A 20 14.29 -13.91 43.62
CA LEU A 20 13.22 -12.90 43.52
C LEU A 20 13.60 -11.75 42.55
N THR A 21 14.86 -11.32 42.53
CA THR A 21 15.32 -10.28 41.56
C THR A 21 15.36 -10.82 40.13
N LEU A 22 15.78 -12.08 39.93
CA LEU A 22 15.75 -12.71 38.60
C LEU A 22 14.31 -12.93 38.09
N PHE A 23 13.36 -13.24 38.99
CA PHE A 23 11.94 -13.35 38.62
C PHE A 23 11.32 -11.97 38.28
N ALA A 24 11.70 -10.92 39.01
CA ALA A 24 11.22 -9.57 38.76
C ALA A 24 11.75 -9.00 37.43
N THR A 25 13.01 -9.31 37.06
CA THR A 25 13.59 -8.88 35.76
C THR A 25 13.01 -9.67 34.59
N ALA A 26 12.59 -10.93 34.75
CA ALA A 26 11.93 -11.73 33.72
C ALA A 26 10.52 -11.21 33.39
N LEU A 27 9.80 -10.62 34.37
CA LEU A 27 8.47 -10.06 34.15
C LEU A 27 8.47 -8.73 33.37
N VAL A 28 9.57 -7.99 33.37
CA VAL A 28 9.67 -6.70 32.66
C VAL A 28 9.94 -6.89 31.17
N MET A 29 10.39 -8.08 30.73
CA MET A 29 10.67 -8.40 29.32
C MET A 29 9.43 -8.94 28.56
N ALA A 30 8.30 -9.17 29.24
CA ALA A 30 7.02 -9.48 28.61
C ALA A 30 6.28 -8.18 28.23
N GLY A 31 6.99 -7.19 27.72
CA GLY A 31 6.42 -6.07 26.96
C GLY A 31 5.85 -6.68 25.70
N CYS A 32 4.53 -6.76 25.60
CA CYS A 32 3.82 -7.11 24.37
C CYS A 32 4.33 -6.17 23.26
N ILE A 33 5.16 -6.66 22.36
CA ILE A 33 5.25 -6.14 21.02
C ILE A 33 3.90 -6.54 20.41
N ASN A 34 2.91 -5.66 20.53
CA ASN A 34 1.76 -5.69 19.66
C ASN A 34 2.30 -5.26 18.29
N ASP A 35 2.80 -6.19 17.51
CA ASP A 35 2.78 -6.06 16.06
C ASP A 35 1.30 -6.01 15.68
N GLU A 36 0.73 -4.82 15.65
CA GLU A 36 -0.55 -4.59 14.99
C GLU A 36 -0.34 -4.95 13.51
N LYS A 37 -0.67 -6.19 13.17
CA LYS A 37 -0.78 -6.61 11.78
C LYS A 37 -1.97 -5.85 11.21
N HIS A 38 -1.69 -4.71 10.60
CA HIS A 38 -2.67 -4.02 9.78
C HIS A 38 -3.08 -4.96 8.64
N THR A 39 -4.36 -5.26 8.54
CA THR A 39 -4.87 -5.90 7.33
C THR A 39 -4.87 -4.89 6.19
N PRO A 40 -4.81 -5.31 4.93
CA PRO A 40 -4.90 -4.39 3.79
C PRO A 40 -6.14 -3.49 3.86
N GLU A 41 -7.25 -4.00 4.37
CA GLU A 41 -8.50 -3.26 4.55
C GLU A 41 -8.36 -2.14 5.57
N ASP A 42 -7.72 -2.38 6.72
CA ASP A 42 -7.52 -1.39 7.80
C ASP A 42 -6.70 -0.18 7.34
N THR A 43 -5.98 -0.31 6.23
CA THR A 43 -5.13 0.74 5.67
C THR A 43 -5.81 1.52 4.54
N THR A 44 -7.07 1.21 4.24
CA THR A 44 -7.87 1.83 3.18
C THR A 44 -8.66 3.01 3.75
N LEU A 45 -8.46 4.20 3.21
CA LEU A 45 -9.15 5.42 3.62
C LEU A 45 -10.34 5.76 2.72
N VAL A 46 -10.37 5.24 1.49
CA VAL A 46 -11.39 5.47 0.48
C VAL A 46 -11.98 4.15 0.05
N ASN A 47 -13.27 3.96 0.27
CA ASN A 47 -13.98 2.71 0.02
C ASN A 47 -14.89 2.79 -1.21
N VAL A 48 -15.40 1.64 -1.65
CA VAL A 48 -16.40 1.58 -2.71
C VAL A 48 -17.65 2.38 -2.29
N GLY A 49 -18.12 3.25 -3.17
CA GLY A 49 -19.23 4.17 -2.95
C GLY A 49 -18.81 5.56 -2.45
N ASP A 50 -17.57 5.74 -1.98
CA ASP A 50 -17.08 7.06 -1.59
C ASP A 50 -16.77 7.92 -2.83
N THR A 51 -16.74 9.23 -2.64
CA THR A 51 -16.20 10.15 -3.63
C THR A 51 -14.68 10.09 -3.57
N ALA A 52 -14.03 9.83 -4.71
CA ALA A 52 -12.58 9.83 -4.80
C ALA A 52 -12.01 11.22 -4.46
N PRO A 53 -11.06 11.35 -3.52
CA PRO A 53 -10.40 12.61 -3.22
C PRO A 53 -9.76 13.23 -4.45
N ASP A 54 -10.10 14.49 -4.74
CA ASP A 54 -9.55 15.19 -5.91
C ASP A 54 -8.08 15.54 -5.73
N PHE A 55 -7.31 15.50 -6.80
CA PHE A 55 -5.89 15.85 -6.82
C PHE A 55 -5.47 16.37 -8.20
N THR A 56 -4.34 17.05 -8.23
CA THR A 56 -3.62 17.34 -9.46
C THR A 56 -2.27 16.65 -9.42
N VAL A 57 -1.93 15.91 -10.47
CA VAL A 57 -0.65 15.20 -10.60
C VAL A 57 0.08 15.67 -11.86
N LYS A 58 1.41 15.79 -11.74
CA LYS A 58 2.30 16.03 -12.88
C LYS A 58 2.63 14.68 -13.54
N LEU A 59 2.38 14.58 -14.83
CA LEU A 59 2.65 13.40 -15.63
C LEU A 59 4.07 13.40 -16.19
N LEU A 60 4.59 12.21 -16.51
CA LEU A 60 5.92 12.04 -17.13
C LEU A 60 6.03 12.76 -18.49
N ASN A 61 4.93 12.95 -19.21
CA ASN A 61 4.88 13.70 -20.47
C ASN A 61 4.93 15.23 -20.29
N GLY A 62 5.18 15.72 -19.07
CA GLY A 62 5.27 17.13 -18.71
C GLY A 62 3.94 17.86 -18.52
N LYS A 63 2.80 17.21 -18.82
CA LYS A 63 1.46 17.78 -18.57
C LYS A 63 1.06 17.55 -17.12
N SER A 64 -0.01 18.23 -16.70
CA SER A 64 -0.69 17.94 -15.42
C SER A 64 -2.12 17.50 -15.71
N THR A 65 -2.62 16.60 -14.86
CA THR A 65 -4.03 16.21 -14.88
C THR A 65 -4.64 16.36 -13.50
N THR A 66 -5.89 16.78 -13.44
CA THR A 66 -6.68 16.85 -12.21
C THR A 66 -7.76 15.77 -12.28
N LEU A 67 -7.96 14.98 -11.22
CA LEU A 67 -8.91 13.88 -11.24
C LEU A 67 -10.32 14.37 -11.61
N SER A 68 -10.77 15.48 -11.02
CA SER A 68 -12.09 16.06 -11.32
C SER A 68 -12.25 16.51 -12.78
N SER A 69 -11.16 16.79 -13.49
CA SER A 69 -11.23 17.11 -14.93
C SER A 69 -11.54 15.89 -15.80
N LEU A 70 -11.46 14.68 -15.24
CA LEU A 70 -11.79 13.42 -15.90
C LEU A 70 -13.24 12.97 -15.66
N HIS A 71 -14.07 13.78 -14.96
CA HIS A 71 -15.49 13.48 -14.80
C HIS A 71 -16.16 13.28 -16.18
N GLY A 72 -17.08 12.33 -16.23
CA GLY A 72 -17.69 11.85 -17.47
C GLY A 72 -16.96 10.65 -18.09
N GLN A 73 -15.76 10.32 -17.60
CA GLN A 73 -15.00 9.14 -18.02
C GLN A 73 -14.90 8.14 -16.88
N VAL A 74 -14.70 6.88 -17.22
CA VAL A 74 -14.26 5.84 -16.27
C VAL A 74 -12.75 5.93 -16.14
N VAL A 75 -12.23 5.92 -14.91
CA VAL A 75 -10.79 6.04 -14.61
C VAL A 75 -10.34 4.86 -13.77
N MET A 76 -9.33 4.13 -14.25
CA MET A 76 -8.55 3.19 -13.45
C MET A 76 -7.36 3.94 -12.85
N LEU A 77 -7.46 4.31 -11.58
CA LEU A 77 -6.36 4.94 -10.82
C LEU A 77 -5.54 3.85 -10.15
N ILE A 78 -4.24 3.80 -10.45
CA ILE A 78 -3.30 2.80 -9.94
C ILE A 78 -2.22 3.51 -9.13
N PHE A 79 -2.12 3.20 -7.84
CA PHE A 79 -0.95 3.59 -7.04
C PHE A 79 0.05 2.44 -6.99
N PHE A 80 1.33 2.73 -7.18
CA PHE A 80 2.39 1.73 -7.24
C PHE A 80 3.72 2.21 -6.65
N SER A 81 4.67 1.31 -6.50
CA SER A 81 6.08 1.59 -6.28
C SER A 81 6.92 0.75 -7.24
N THR A 82 7.99 1.33 -7.75
CA THR A 82 8.88 0.69 -8.73
C THR A 82 9.64 -0.49 -8.14
N GLU A 83 9.92 -0.48 -6.83
CA GLU A 83 10.61 -1.53 -6.09
C GLU A 83 9.68 -2.67 -5.63
N CYS A 84 8.36 -2.50 -5.76
CA CYS A 84 7.40 -3.50 -5.30
C CYS A 84 7.25 -4.64 -6.32
N PRO A 85 7.56 -5.91 -5.93
CA PRO A 85 7.45 -7.05 -6.85
C PRO A 85 6.02 -7.26 -7.40
N ASP A 86 5.00 -7.06 -6.58
CA ASP A 86 3.61 -7.18 -6.99
C ASP A 86 3.21 -6.10 -7.98
N CYS A 87 3.72 -4.87 -7.81
CA CYS A 87 3.55 -3.82 -8.81
C CYS A 87 4.20 -4.20 -10.15
N GLN A 88 5.42 -4.75 -10.11
CA GLN A 88 6.11 -5.20 -11.31
C GLN A 88 5.33 -6.30 -12.04
N ASN A 89 4.79 -7.28 -11.31
CA ASN A 89 3.95 -8.35 -11.86
C ASN A 89 2.66 -7.77 -12.45
N GLN A 90 1.98 -6.86 -11.73
CA GLN A 90 0.76 -6.21 -12.21
C GLN A 90 1.00 -5.45 -13.51
N PHE A 91 2.07 -4.63 -13.60
CA PHE A 91 2.35 -3.87 -14.81
C PHE A 91 2.73 -4.76 -15.99
N ALA A 92 3.44 -5.88 -15.75
CA ALA A 92 3.71 -6.86 -16.79
C ALA A 92 2.40 -7.46 -17.36
N GLU A 93 1.42 -7.74 -16.49
CA GLU A 93 0.11 -8.25 -16.91
C GLU A 93 -0.73 -7.19 -17.60
N ILE A 94 -0.77 -5.96 -17.08
CA ILE A 94 -1.48 -4.84 -17.74
C ILE A 94 -0.94 -4.64 -19.17
N GLN A 95 0.37 -4.73 -19.38
CA GLN A 95 0.93 -4.59 -20.73
C GLN A 95 0.49 -5.71 -21.67
N ARG A 96 0.25 -6.93 -21.19
CA ARG A 96 -0.34 -8.00 -22.01
C ARG A 96 -1.77 -7.66 -22.41
N ILE A 97 -2.58 -7.19 -21.44
CA ILE A 97 -3.98 -6.81 -21.70
C ILE A 97 -4.04 -5.67 -22.72
N VAL A 98 -3.23 -4.63 -22.54
CA VAL A 98 -3.19 -3.45 -23.42
C VAL A 98 -2.67 -3.79 -24.82
N ALA A 99 -1.72 -4.74 -24.93
CA ALA A 99 -1.22 -5.22 -26.22
C ALA A 99 -2.28 -5.97 -27.03
N GLU A 100 -3.22 -6.64 -26.37
CA GLU A 100 -4.34 -7.31 -27.02
C GLU A 100 -5.45 -6.33 -27.41
N LYS A 101 -5.73 -5.35 -26.57
CA LYS A 101 -6.80 -4.38 -26.78
C LYS A 101 -6.51 -3.09 -26.00
N GLU A 102 -6.53 -1.97 -26.71
CA GLU A 102 -6.49 -0.66 -26.08
C GLU A 102 -7.71 -0.45 -25.14
N PRO A 103 -7.50 0.02 -23.89
CA PRO A 103 -8.59 0.21 -22.94
C PRO A 103 -9.58 1.30 -23.42
N SER A 104 -10.87 1.06 -23.24
CA SER A 104 -11.94 2.03 -23.55
C SER A 104 -12.16 3.06 -22.44
N PHE A 105 -11.34 3.01 -21.39
CA PHE A 105 -11.36 3.87 -20.22
C PHE A 105 -9.99 4.52 -19.98
N LYS A 106 -9.95 5.51 -19.12
CA LYS A 106 -8.68 6.18 -18.77
C LYS A 106 -7.89 5.36 -17.74
N VAL A 107 -6.63 5.05 -18.05
CA VAL A 107 -5.68 4.51 -17.06
C VAL A 107 -4.76 5.64 -16.61
N LEU A 108 -4.65 5.84 -15.30
CA LEU A 108 -3.77 6.80 -14.65
C LEU A 108 -2.99 6.10 -13.53
N ALA A 109 -1.69 5.92 -13.71
CA ALA A 109 -0.82 5.33 -12.71
C ALA A 109 0.00 6.41 -12.00
N ILE A 110 0.14 6.29 -10.68
CA ILE A 110 0.88 7.26 -9.86
C ILE A 110 1.88 6.50 -8.97
N SER A 111 3.17 6.79 -9.14
CA SER A 111 4.21 6.24 -8.28
C SER A 111 4.22 6.96 -6.93
N ARG A 112 4.24 6.18 -5.86
CA ARG A 112 4.14 6.65 -4.48
C ARG A 112 5.50 6.86 -3.85
N GLY A 113 5.86 8.10 -3.51
CA GLY A 113 7.09 8.43 -2.79
C GLY A 113 8.35 8.33 -3.63
N GLU A 114 8.23 8.45 -4.96
CA GLU A 114 9.34 8.26 -5.88
C GLU A 114 9.56 9.48 -6.78
N SER A 115 10.78 9.63 -7.27
CA SER A 115 11.15 10.72 -8.17
C SER A 115 10.61 10.50 -9.60
N ILE A 116 10.64 11.57 -10.39
CA ILE A 116 10.29 11.49 -11.81
C ILE A 116 11.23 10.53 -12.53
N GLU A 117 12.52 10.63 -12.29
CA GLU A 117 13.56 9.83 -12.95
C GLU A 117 13.36 8.33 -12.71
N THR A 118 13.15 7.93 -11.44
CA THR A 118 12.90 6.53 -11.08
C THR A 118 11.61 6.00 -11.75
N THR A 119 10.58 6.85 -11.79
CA THR A 119 9.30 6.49 -12.41
C THR A 119 9.41 6.41 -13.94
N GLU A 120 10.21 7.26 -14.58
CA GLU A 120 10.49 7.21 -16.02
C GLU A 120 11.22 5.92 -16.40
N GLU A 121 12.26 5.54 -15.65
CA GLU A 121 13.00 4.28 -15.87
C GLU A 121 12.05 3.07 -15.78
N PHE A 122 11.17 3.05 -14.78
CA PHE A 122 10.17 2.01 -14.64
C PHE A 122 9.20 2.00 -15.82
N SER A 123 8.66 3.14 -16.19
CA SER A 123 7.72 3.29 -17.32
C SER A 123 8.34 2.80 -18.63
N GLN A 124 9.60 3.13 -18.90
CA GLN A 124 10.34 2.65 -20.06
C GLN A 124 10.58 1.15 -20.01
N LYS A 125 11.02 0.63 -18.86
CA LYS A 125 11.30 -0.81 -18.66
C LYS A 125 10.06 -1.67 -18.97
N TYR A 126 8.88 -1.23 -18.56
CA TYR A 126 7.62 -1.96 -18.77
C TYR A 126 6.86 -1.54 -20.04
N GLY A 127 7.39 -0.57 -20.82
CA GLY A 127 6.76 -0.11 -22.04
C GLY A 127 5.38 0.51 -21.83
N ILE A 128 5.19 1.27 -20.73
CA ILE A 128 3.89 1.83 -20.36
C ILE A 128 3.49 2.94 -21.32
N THR A 129 2.30 2.83 -21.92
CA THR A 129 1.79 3.77 -22.94
C THR A 129 0.69 4.70 -22.44
N PHE A 130 0.10 4.42 -21.28
CA PHE A 130 -0.92 5.28 -20.66
C PHE A 130 -0.27 6.33 -19.73
N ASP A 131 -1.10 7.21 -19.13
CA ASP A 131 -0.62 8.29 -18.29
C ASP A 131 0.00 7.77 -16.98
N VAL A 132 1.23 8.18 -16.75
CA VAL A 132 1.98 7.94 -15.50
C VAL A 132 2.36 9.27 -14.88
N GLY A 133 2.15 9.41 -13.59
CA GLY A 133 2.57 10.56 -12.79
C GLY A 133 3.34 10.14 -11.56
N THR A 134 3.85 11.12 -10.81
CA THR A 134 4.62 10.90 -9.58
C THR A 134 3.98 11.64 -8.40
N ASP A 135 4.09 11.04 -7.22
CA ASP A 135 3.66 11.59 -5.93
C ASP A 135 4.83 11.47 -4.92
N PRO A 136 5.90 12.30 -5.08
CA PRO A 136 7.15 12.14 -4.35
C PRO A 136 7.01 12.29 -2.83
N ASP A 137 6.10 13.14 -2.38
CA ASP A 137 5.81 13.41 -0.97
C ASP A 137 4.63 12.60 -0.43
N ARG A 138 4.04 11.71 -1.25
CA ARG A 138 2.87 10.89 -0.95
C ARG A 138 1.59 11.67 -0.65
N SER A 139 1.55 12.95 -0.94
CA SER A 139 0.42 13.82 -0.60
C SER A 139 -0.89 13.46 -1.32
N ILE A 140 -0.79 12.75 -2.45
CA ILE A 140 -1.94 12.17 -3.17
C ILE A 140 -2.32 10.83 -2.54
N TYR A 141 -1.36 9.89 -2.47
CA TYR A 141 -1.60 8.53 -1.98
C TYR A 141 -2.16 8.51 -0.56
N ASP A 142 -1.62 9.32 0.35
CA ASP A 142 -2.01 9.35 1.76
C ASP A 142 -3.45 9.83 2.01
N ARG A 143 -4.15 10.30 0.97
CA ARG A 143 -5.60 10.56 0.99
C ARG A 143 -6.45 9.34 0.64
N TYR A 144 -5.86 8.33 0.02
CA TYR A 144 -6.52 7.10 -0.42
C TYR A 144 -6.23 5.90 0.48
N ALA A 145 -4.99 5.82 0.99
CA ALA A 145 -4.53 4.71 1.79
C ALA A 145 -3.26 5.06 2.56
N THR A 146 -2.93 4.26 3.59
CA THR A 146 -1.71 4.45 4.39
C THR A 146 -0.60 3.48 4.01
N LEU A 147 -0.94 2.23 3.63
CA LEU A 147 0.00 1.15 3.30
C LEU A 147 -0.47 0.35 2.07
N TYR A 148 0.39 -0.53 1.60
CA TYR A 148 0.22 -1.49 0.51
C TYR A 148 0.05 -0.87 -0.87
N VAL A 149 0.79 -1.40 -1.81
CA VAL A 149 0.67 -1.20 -3.26
C VAL A 149 0.97 -2.54 -3.95
N PRO A 150 0.44 -2.79 -5.17
CA PRO A 150 -0.40 -1.88 -5.94
C PRO A 150 -1.78 -1.69 -5.30
N ARG A 151 -2.35 -0.50 -5.49
CA ARG A 151 -3.77 -0.24 -5.20
C ARG A 151 -4.46 0.27 -6.44
N ASN A 152 -5.55 -0.38 -6.80
CA ASN A 152 -6.33 -0.01 -7.96
C ASN A 152 -7.69 0.50 -7.50
N PHE A 153 -8.04 1.72 -7.92
CA PHE A 153 -9.35 2.31 -7.70
C PHE A 153 -10.03 2.50 -9.04
N LEU A 154 -11.15 1.83 -9.26
CA LEU A 154 -12.01 2.08 -10.40
C LEU A 154 -12.95 3.23 -10.05
N ILE A 155 -12.81 4.34 -10.73
CA ILE A 155 -13.59 5.56 -10.49
C ILE A 155 -14.56 5.75 -11.64
N GLY A 156 -15.84 5.83 -11.32
CA GLY A 156 -16.92 6.04 -12.30
C GLY A 156 -16.98 7.48 -12.81
N PRO A 157 -17.81 7.75 -13.84
CA PRO A 157 -17.97 9.07 -14.45
C PRO A 157 -18.40 10.19 -13.49
N THR A 158 -18.98 9.83 -12.36
CA THR A 158 -19.42 10.79 -11.33
C THR A 158 -18.34 11.10 -10.28
N GLY A 159 -17.14 10.51 -10.41
CA GLY A 159 -16.06 10.62 -9.42
C GLY A 159 -16.21 9.70 -8.21
N ARG A 160 -17.14 8.72 -8.24
CA ARG A 160 -17.31 7.73 -7.17
C ARG A 160 -16.44 6.50 -7.42
N VAL A 161 -15.93 5.90 -6.35
CA VAL A 161 -15.23 4.63 -6.40
C VAL A 161 -16.24 3.50 -6.61
N GLU A 162 -16.09 2.75 -7.69
CA GLU A 162 -16.97 1.66 -8.11
C GLU A 162 -16.42 0.27 -7.77
N ALA A 163 -15.09 0.18 -7.66
CA ALA A 163 -14.36 -1.00 -7.20
C ALA A 163 -12.97 -0.61 -6.72
N LEU A 164 -12.35 -1.45 -5.90
CA LEU A 164 -10.95 -1.33 -5.53
C LEU A 164 -10.32 -2.73 -5.39
N THR A 165 -9.01 -2.83 -5.63
CA THR A 165 -8.20 -4.00 -5.30
C THR A 165 -6.94 -3.57 -4.59
N ILE A 166 -6.40 -4.45 -3.73
CA ILE A 166 -5.23 -4.19 -2.90
C ILE A 166 -4.26 -5.35 -3.12
N GLU A 167 -2.99 -5.01 -3.38
CA GLU A 167 -1.96 -5.96 -3.80
C GLU A 167 -2.29 -6.60 -5.16
N TYR A 168 -1.35 -7.36 -5.72
CA TYR A 168 -1.56 -7.99 -7.02
C TYR A 168 -2.18 -9.37 -6.86
N ASP A 169 -3.34 -9.53 -7.48
CA ASP A 169 -3.98 -10.80 -7.73
C ASP A 169 -4.47 -10.82 -9.18
N TYR A 170 -4.15 -11.88 -9.91
CA TYR A 170 -4.45 -11.99 -11.34
C TYR A 170 -5.95 -11.89 -11.63
N ASP A 171 -6.76 -12.65 -10.88
CA ASP A 171 -8.20 -12.72 -11.12
C ASP A 171 -8.90 -11.40 -10.75
N GLN A 172 -8.47 -10.77 -9.65
CA GLN A 172 -9.00 -9.46 -9.25
C GLN A 172 -8.62 -8.36 -10.23
N LEU A 173 -7.39 -8.36 -10.75
CA LEU A 173 -6.97 -7.40 -11.78
C LEU A 173 -7.85 -7.53 -13.03
N HIS A 174 -8.05 -8.75 -13.52
CA HIS A 174 -8.89 -8.99 -14.68
C HIS A 174 -10.35 -8.61 -14.42
N ALA A 175 -10.91 -8.94 -13.26
CA ALA A 175 -12.27 -8.59 -12.89
C ALA A 175 -12.51 -7.07 -12.83
N ILE A 176 -11.59 -6.30 -12.21
CA ILE A 176 -11.73 -4.84 -12.16
C ILE A 176 -11.53 -4.20 -13.53
N TRP A 177 -10.64 -4.76 -14.36
CA TRP A 177 -10.42 -4.31 -15.74
C TRP A 177 -11.65 -4.53 -16.62
N GLU A 178 -12.24 -5.73 -16.59
CA GLU A 178 -13.50 -6.05 -17.30
C GLU A 178 -14.64 -5.15 -16.85
N LYS A 179 -14.77 -4.88 -15.55
CA LYS A 179 -15.75 -3.94 -15.02
C LYS A 179 -15.57 -2.54 -15.60
N ALA A 180 -14.32 -2.06 -15.70
CA ALA A 180 -14.01 -0.76 -16.32
C ALA A 180 -14.42 -0.73 -17.80
N GLU A 181 -14.13 -1.78 -18.56
CA GLU A 181 -14.55 -1.92 -19.96
C GLU A 181 -16.09 -1.91 -20.12
N GLN A 182 -16.81 -2.56 -19.22
CA GLN A 182 -18.28 -2.59 -19.23
C GLN A 182 -18.89 -1.23 -18.92
N MET A 183 -18.29 -0.47 -17.98
CA MET A 183 -18.78 0.85 -17.57
C MET A 183 -18.48 1.94 -18.61
N SER A 184 -17.57 1.69 -19.54
CA SER A 184 -17.13 2.66 -20.57
C SER A 184 -17.87 2.50 -21.91
N LYS A 185 -18.81 1.57 -22.00
CA LYS A 185 -19.67 1.33 -23.18
C LYS A 185 -20.89 2.24 -23.18
#